data_a221dc5faa5c30c5ade3e5e61c015d19
#
_entry.id   a221dc5faa5c30c5ade3e5e61c015d19
#
_cell.length_a   1.000
_cell.length_b   1.000
_cell.length_c   1.000
_cell.angle_alpha   90.00
_cell.angle_beta   90.00
_cell.angle_gamma   90.00
#
_symmetry.space_group_name_H-M   'P 1'
#
loop_
_entity.id
_entity.type
_entity.pdbx_description
1 polymer ?
#
loop_
_entity_poly.entity_id
_entity_poly.type
_entity_poly.pdbx_seq_one_letter_code
_entity_poly.pdbx_strand_id
1 'polypeptide(L)'
;MSSWKRGFLEIIGEILDNLIENTLKKTHITFRCNLDSRAVTRYLAVMTYVGLVEQSKDDPSLYAITQKGINYRNQFHSIISIMERDLESFQVKGYAPKELIADLKTRRE
;
A
#
# COMPACT_ATOMS: atom_id res chain seq x y z
N MET A 1 -12.48 -4.13 -16.52
CA MET A 1 -11.30 -3.54 -15.89
C MET A 1 -11.69 -2.30 -15.10
N SER A 2 -11.18 -2.20 -13.90
CA SER A 2 -11.45 -1.04 -13.07
C SER A 2 -10.80 0.21 -13.67
N SER A 3 -11.52 1.32 -13.67
CA SER A 3 -10.97 2.62 -14.05
C SER A 3 -10.23 3.27 -12.90
N TRP A 4 -10.27 2.66 -11.72
CA TRP A 4 -9.66 3.20 -10.52
C TRP A 4 -8.14 3.03 -10.57
N LYS A 5 -7.41 4.13 -10.49
CA LYS A 5 -5.96 4.09 -10.44
C LYS A 5 -5.48 4.31 -9.00
N ARG A 6 -4.47 3.55 -8.61
CA ARG A 6 -3.88 3.72 -7.30
C ARG A 6 -3.12 5.04 -7.23
N GLY A 7 -3.36 5.79 -6.18
CA GLY A 7 -2.66 7.03 -5.93
C GLY A 7 -1.35 6.81 -5.17
N PHE A 8 -0.59 7.89 -5.02
CA PHE A 8 0.72 7.86 -4.38
C PHE A 8 0.64 7.29 -2.96
N LEU A 9 -0.28 7.83 -2.14
CA LEU A 9 -0.40 7.38 -0.74
C LEU A 9 -0.90 5.95 -0.64
N GLU A 10 -1.74 5.53 -1.57
CA GLU A 10 -2.26 4.17 -1.59
C GLU A 10 -1.17 3.15 -1.93
N ILE A 11 -0.32 3.47 -2.88
CA ILE A 11 0.78 2.59 -3.25
C ILE A 11 1.76 2.44 -2.07
N ILE A 12 2.05 3.53 -1.37
CA ILE A 12 2.89 3.47 -0.17
C ILE A 12 2.26 2.54 0.87
N GLY A 13 0.97 2.68 1.13
CA GLY A 13 0.26 1.81 2.07
C GLY A 13 0.32 0.35 1.66
N GLU A 14 0.18 0.08 0.37
CA GLU A 14 0.22 -1.27 -0.17
C GLU A 14 1.60 -1.91 -0.03
N ILE A 15 2.65 -1.15 -0.29
CA ILE A 15 4.01 -1.62 -0.09
C ILE A 15 4.24 -1.95 1.39
N LEU A 16 3.80 -1.06 2.29
CA LEU A 16 3.97 -1.28 3.72
C LEU A 16 3.18 -2.49 4.20
N ASP A 17 2.01 -2.75 3.63
CA ASP A 17 1.24 -3.96 3.96
C ASP A 17 2.03 -5.22 3.67
N ASN A 18 2.82 -5.21 2.62
CA ASN A 18 3.64 -6.36 2.27
C ASN A 18 4.87 -6.49 3.15
N LEU A 19 5.28 -5.43 3.82
CA LEU A 19 6.48 -5.43 4.67
C LEU A 19 6.17 -5.64 6.16
N ILE A 20 4.89 -5.66 6.54
CA ILE A 20 4.53 -5.67 7.97
C ILE A 20 5.01 -6.94 8.67
N GLU A 21 5.06 -8.06 7.99
CA GLU A 21 5.43 -9.34 8.59
C GLU A 21 6.84 -9.81 8.20
N ASN A 22 7.35 -9.33 7.08
CA ASN A 22 8.63 -9.83 6.55
C ASN A 22 9.42 -8.74 5.88
N THR A 23 10.74 -8.79 6.02
CA THR A 23 11.61 -8.00 5.14
C THR A 23 11.56 -8.61 3.74
N LEU A 24 11.58 -7.77 2.74
CA LEU A 24 11.44 -8.22 1.36
C LEU A 24 12.46 -7.54 0.46
N LYS A 25 12.84 -8.23 -0.61
CA LYS A 25 13.65 -7.66 -1.67
C LYS A 25 12.76 -6.84 -2.59
N LYS A 26 13.37 -5.86 -3.26
CA LYS A 26 12.65 -5.03 -4.24
C LYS A 26 11.89 -5.87 -5.26
N THR A 27 12.50 -6.96 -5.72
CA THR A 27 11.86 -7.84 -6.71
C THR A 27 10.56 -8.46 -6.18
N HIS A 28 10.55 -8.84 -4.91
CA HIS A 28 9.34 -9.40 -4.29
C HIS A 28 8.26 -8.33 -4.14
N ILE A 29 8.66 -7.12 -3.76
CA ILE A 29 7.71 -6.01 -3.64
C ILE A 29 7.09 -5.70 -4.99
N THR A 30 7.92 -5.65 -6.02
CA THR A 30 7.48 -5.41 -7.40
C THR A 30 6.42 -6.41 -7.81
N PHE A 31 6.69 -7.67 -7.57
CA PHE A 31 5.78 -8.75 -7.95
C PHE A 31 4.48 -8.69 -7.14
N ARG A 32 4.58 -8.57 -5.81
CA ARG A 32 3.41 -8.60 -4.93
C ARG A 32 2.48 -7.41 -5.11
N CYS A 33 3.06 -6.24 -5.39
CA CYS A 33 2.26 -5.03 -5.57
C CYS A 33 1.82 -4.82 -7.00
N ASN A 34 2.25 -5.69 -7.90
CA ASN A 34 1.94 -5.58 -9.32
C ASN A 34 2.30 -4.20 -9.86
N LEU A 35 3.53 -3.79 -9.62
CA LEU A 35 4.06 -2.51 -10.04
C LEU A 35 5.23 -2.72 -10.99
N ASP A 36 5.49 -1.70 -11.79
CA ASP A 36 6.69 -1.61 -12.61
C ASP A 36 7.91 -1.46 -11.69
N SER A 37 9.01 -2.12 -12.01
CA SER A 37 10.22 -2.08 -11.19
C SER A 37 10.78 -0.67 -11.05
N ARG A 38 10.62 0.18 -12.06
CA ARG A 38 11.05 1.58 -11.98
C ARG A 38 10.22 2.34 -10.95
N ALA A 39 8.91 2.08 -10.94
CA ALA A 39 8.03 2.71 -9.97
C ALA A 39 8.40 2.28 -8.56
N VAL A 40 8.63 0.99 -8.34
CA VAL A 40 9.01 0.47 -7.02
C VAL A 40 10.32 1.11 -6.57
N THR A 41 11.30 1.24 -7.46
CA THR A 41 12.57 1.89 -7.15
C THR A 41 12.35 3.33 -6.64
N ARG A 42 11.49 4.09 -7.34
CA ARG A 42 11.19 5.47 -6.95
C ARG A 42 10.44 5.52 -5.62
N TYR A 43 9.45 4.65 -5.45
CA TYR A 43 8.68 4.62 -4.19
C TYR A 43 9.56 4.25 -3.01
N LEU A 44 10.40 3.24 -3.15
CA LEU A 44 11.29 2.85 -2.07
C LEU A 44 12.30 3.94 -1.73
N ALA A 45 12.78 4.68 -2.74
CA ALA A 45 13.67 5.81 -2.49
C ALA A 45 12.99 6.88 -1.65
N VAL A 46 11.76 7.25 -2.01
CA VAL A 46 10.99 8.24 -1.24
C VAL A 46 10.70 7.72 0.15
N MET A 47 10.26 6.47 0.26
CA MET A 47 9.89 5.88 1.54
C MET A 47 11.09 5.76 2.48
N THR A 48 12.26 5.46 1.92
CA THR A 48 13.50 5.44 2.72
C THR A 48 13.85 6.84 3.18
N TYR A 49 13.75 7.81 2.30
CA TYR A 49 14.09 9.19 2.63
C TYR A 49 13.21 9.75 3.74
N VAL A 50 11.90 9.48 3.69
CA VAL A 50 10.99 9.96 4.72
C VAL A 50 10.92 9.05 5.95
N GLY A 51 11.61 7.92 5.93
CA GLY A 51 11.75 7.07 7.11
C GLY A 51 10.67 6.03 7.30
N LEU A 52 9.92 5.68 6.26
CA LEU A 52 8.87 4.65 6.37
C LEU A 52 9.43 3.23 6.25
N VAL A 53 10.53 3.10 5.54
CA VAL A 53 11.25 1.83 5.38
C VAL A 53 12.74 2.06 5.55
N GLU A 54 13.47 0.99 5.77
CA GLU A 54 14.92 1.04 5.84
C GLU A 54 15.51 -0.20 5.19
N GLN A 55 16.72 -0.07 4.68
CA GLN A 55 17.44 -1.21 4.15
C GLN A 55 18.13 -1.94 5.29
N SER A 56 18.16 -3.27 5.21
CA SER A 56 18.86 -4.08 6.20
C SER A 56 20.36 -3.79 6.14
N LYS A 57 21.00 -3.72 7.32
CA LYS A 57 22.44 -3.52 7.39
C LYS A 57 23.20 -4.75 6.90
N ASP A 58 22.65 -5.92 7.16
CA ASP A 58 23.29 -7.17 6.77
C ASP A 58 23.13 -7.46 5.28
N ASP A 59 22.00 -7.07 4.71
CA ASP A 59 21.71 -7.30 3.30
C ASP A 59 20.95 -6.08 2.74
N PRO A 60 21.66 -5.13 2.12
CA PRO A 60 21.02 -3.91 1.60
C PRO A 60 19.97 -4.14 0.53
N SER A 61 19.87 -5.36 0.00
CA SER A 61 18.81 -5.67 -0.97
C SER A 61 17.46 -5.87 -0.28
N LEU A 62 17.45 -6.03 1.05
CA LEU A 62 16.23 -6.23 1.83
C LEU A 62 15.73 -4.93 2.43
N TYR A 63 14.42 -4.73 2.36
CA TYR A 63 13.75 -3.58 2.95
C TYR A 63 12.87 -4.02 4.10
N ALA A 64 12.86 -3.24 5.16
CA ALA A 64 12.05 -3.49 6.36
C ALA A 64 11.20 -2.27 6.67
N ILE A 65 10.04 -2.50 7.25
CA ILE A 65 9.17 -1.42 7.70
C ILE A 65 9.73 -0.84 9.00
N THR A 66 9.67 0.49 9.15
CA THR A 66 10.07 1.17 10.38
C THR A 66 8.85 1.38 11.28
N GLN A 67 9.07 1.86 12.49
CA GLN A 67 7.96 2.23 13.38
C GLN A 67 7.11 3.32 12.74
N LYS A 68 7.74 4.28 12.08
CA LYS A 68 7.01 5.32 11.35
C LYS A 68 6.16 4.72 10.24
N GLY A 69 6.71 3.70 9.55
CA GLY A 69 5.96 2.99 8.53
C GLY A 69 4.75 2.25 9.10
N ILE A 70 4.91 1.63 10.26
CA ILE A 70 3.81 0.95 10.94
C ILE A 70 2.71 1.96 11.28
N ASN A 71 3.08 3.12 11.78
CA ASN A 71 2.13 4.16 12.12
C ASN A 71 1.36 4.64 10.88
N TYR A 72 2.08 4.85 9.77
CA TYR A 72 1.46 5.23 8.51
C TYR A 72 0.44 4.17 8.08
N ARG A 73 0.87 2.91 8.09
CA ARG A 73 0.02 1.79 7.68
C ARG A 73 -1.26 1.73 8.51
N ASN A 74 -1.13 1.88 9.81
CA ASN A 74 -2.28 1.82 10.70
C ASN A 74 -3.27 2.96 10.42
N GLN A 75 -2.77 4.17 10.20
CA GLN A 75 -3.62 5.30 9.86
C GLN A 75 -4.26 5.14 8.49
N PHE A 76 -3.50 4.61 7.53
CA PHE A 76 -4.00 4.35 6.19
C PHE A 76 -5.17 3.35 6.24
N HIS A 77 -5.03 2.27 6.99
CA HIS A 77 -6.09 1.28 7.14
C HIS A 77 -7.31 1.85 7.84
N SER A 78 -7.12 2.75 8.81
CA SER A 78 -8.22 3.42 9.48
C SER A 78 -9.03 4.26 8.50
N ILE A 79 -8.34 5.02 7.66
CA ILE A 79 -9.00 5.85 6.64
C ILE A 79 -9.78 4.99 5.66
N ILE A 80 -9.17 3.91 5.18
CA ILE A 80 -9.83 2.99 4.25
C ILE A 80 -11.07 2.39 4.88
N SER A 81 -11.00 1.97 6.15
CA SER A 81 -12.15 1.39 6.85
C SER A 81 -13.32 2.34 6.94
N ILE A 82 -13.04 3.60 7.23
CA ILE A 82 -14.08 4.64 7.28
C ILE A 82 -14.74 4.82 5.91
N MET A 83 -13.90 4.97 4.89
CA MET A 83 -14.39 5.18 3.53
C MET A 83 -15.13 3.98 2.98
N GLU A 84 -14.66 2.77 3.29
CA GLU A 84 -15.29 1.55 2.80
C GLU A 84 -16.73 1.45 3.28
N ARG A 85 -16.96 1.76 4.55
CA ARG A 85 -18.31 1.71 5.12
C ARG A 85 -19.22 2.71 4.42
N ASP A 86 -18.73 3.93 4.22
CA ASP A 86 -19.51 4.97 3.56
C ASP A 86 -19.76 4.65 2.10
N LEU A 87 -18.76 4.10 1.42
CA LEU A 87 -18.89 3.74 0.01
C LEU A 87 -19.88 2.58 -0.19
N GLU A 88 -19.92 1.64 0.72
CA GLU A 88 -20.90 0.56 0.65
C GLU A 88 -22.32 1.10 0.77
N SER A 89 -22.54 2.03 1.68
CA SER A 89 -23.83 2.69 1.83
C SER A 89 -24.21 3.44 0.55
N PHE A 90 -23.23 4.10 -0.05
CA PHE A 90 -23.42 4.85 -1.28
C PHE A 90 -23.77 3.92 -2.43
N GLN A 91 -23.15 2.76 -2.50
CA GLN A 91 -23.43 1.76 -3.50
C GLN A 91 -24.85 1.23 -3.40
N VAL A 92 -25.35 1.02 -2.19
CA VAL A 92 -26.74 0.60 -1.99
C VAL A 92 -27.70 1.61 -2.60
N LYS A 93 -27.30 2.90 -2.59
CA LYS A 93 -28.08 3.96 -3.24
C LYS A 93 -27.79 4.07 -4.74
N GLY A 94 -26.88 3.26 -5.27
CA GLY A 94 -26.56 3.24 -6.69
C GLY A 94 -25.58 4.29 -7.15
N TYR A 95 -24.82 4.90 -6.24
CA TYR A 95 -23.91 6.00 -6.59
C TYR A 95 -22.44 5.64 -6.67
N ALA A 96 -22.00 4.59 -5.98
CA ALA A 96 -20.57 4.23 -5.96
C ALA A 96 -20.30 3.03 -6.85
N PRO A 97 -19.22 3.05 -7.63
CA PRO A 97 -18.85 1.88 -8.45
C PRO A 97 -18.48 0.68 -7.59
N LYS A 98 -18.91 -0.49 -7.99
CA LYS A 98 -18.58 -1.74 -7.29
C LYS A 98 -17.08 -1.99 -7.29
N GLU A 99 -16.41 -1.66 -8.38
CA GLU A 99 -14.97 -1.85 -8.52
C GLU A 99 -14.20 -1.09 -7.44
N LEU A 100 -14.65 0.11 -7.11
CA LEU A 100 -14.00 0.92 -6.11
C LEU A 100 -14.04 0.24 -4.74
N ILE A 101 -15.20 -0.27 -4.37
CA ILE A 101 -15.37 -0.94 -3.08
C ILE A 101 -14.59 -2.24 -3.05
N ALA A 102 -14.64 -3.03 -4.13
CA ALA A 102 -13.89 -4.28 -4.22
C ALA A 102 -12.39 -4.04 -4.12
N ASP A 103 -11.90 -2.96 -4.77
CA ASP A 103 -10.49 -2.61 -4.74
C ASP A 103 -10.03 -2.28 -3.31
N LEU A 104 -10.82 -1.53 -2.57
CA LEU A 104 -10.50 -1.19 -1.19
C LEU A 104 -10.45 -2.43 -0.29
N LYS A 105 -11.39 -3.35 -0.47
CA LYS A 105 -11.41 -4.60 0.30
C LYS A 105 -10.21 -5.47 0.00
N THR A 106 -9.81 -5.54 -1.26
CA THR A 106 -8.64 -6.32 -1.67
C THR A 106 -7.38 -5.80 -1.01
N ARG A 107 -7.23 -4.49 -0.90
CA ARG A 107 -6.05 -3.87 -0.27
C ARG A 107 -5.94 -4.20 1.20
N ARG A 108 -7.05 -4.50 1.86
CA ARG A 108 -7.04 -4.81 3.29
C ARG A 108 -6.62 -6.24 3.58
N GLU A 109 -6.73 -7.09 2.60
CA GLU A 109 -6.37 -8.50 2.74
C GLU A 109 -4.89 -8.73 2.47
#